data_09383f44e0a484bf4ee14fd9e5e64ca5
#
_entry.id   09383f44e0a484bf4ee14fd9e5e64ca5
#
_cell.length_a   1.000
_cell.length_b   1.000
_cell.length_c   1.000
_cell.angle_alpha   90.00
_cell.angle_beta   90.00
_cell.angle_gamma   90.00
#
_symmetry.space_group_name_H-M   'P 1'
#
loop_
_entity.id
_entity.type
_entity.pdbx_description
1 polymer ?
#
loop_
_entity_poly.entity_id
_entity_poly.type
_entity_poly.pdbx_seq_one_letter_code
_entity_poly.pdbx_strand_id
1 'polypeptide(L)'
;VTTDERARPTAREINDTIRYTCWTVYRRTGSPLPHGAQADLAALQADLAAQDVEIRGFYDVSAMRGDADLMVWLHAPAAEQVQDALRRLRRSDIGVALELTWSAMGLHRPAEFNKGHVPAFMAGKDPLEWVTVYPFVRSYEWYLLPDEERRAMLVEHGMMGRDYGGILSNTVAAFALGDYEWILALESDELHETVDMMRHLRGSQARRHVREEIPFYTGRRIDAAGVVDLLS
;
A
#
# COMPACT_ATOMS: atom_id res chain seq x y z
N VAL A 1 -4.38 -12.26 -30.28
CA VAL A 1 -4.27 -11.33 -29.16
C VAL A 1 -2.85 -11.46 -28.62
N THR A 2 -1.96 -10.58 -29.02
CA THR A 2 -0.57 -10.52 -28.55
C THR A 2 -0.60 -9.78 -27.21
N THR A 3 -0.40 -10.50 -26.12
CA THR A 3 0.02 -9.90 -24.85
C THR A 3 1.38 -9.27 -25.06
N ASP A 4 1.45 -7.95 -24.96
CA ASP A 4 2.69 -7.18 -24.96
C ASP A 4 3.51 -7.61 -23.72
N GLU A 5 4.45 -8.52 -23.91
CA GLU A 5 5.45 -8.90 -22.91
C GLU A 5 6.45 -7.72 -22.75
N ARG A 6 6.00 -6.63 -22.13
CA ARG A 6 6.97 -5.65 -21.62
C ARG A 6 7.83 -6.36 -20.61
N ALA A 7 9.13 -6.45 -20.88
CA ALA A 7 10.08 -7.02 -19.95
C ALA A 7 9.92 -6.34 -18.58
N ARG A 8 9.73 -7.14 -17.53
CA ARG A 8 9.59 -6.61 -16.16
C ARG A 8 10.84 -5.82 -15.78
N PRO A 9 10.69 -4.64 -15.14
CA PRO A 9 11.84 -3.82 -14.79
C PRO A 9 12.75 -4.57 -13.79
N THR A 10 14.04 -4.39 -13.96
CA THR A 10 15.06 -4.93 -13.05
C THR A 10 15.05 -4.18 -11.71
N ALA A 11 15.55 -4.80 -10.65
CA ALA A 11 15.66 -4.14 -9.34
C ALA A 11 16.52 -2.86 -9.43
N ARG A 12 17.50 -2.78 -10.33
CA ARG A 12 18.31 -1.58 -10.54
C ARG A 12 17.47 -0.45 -11.13
N GLU A 13 16.71 -0.70 -12.17
CA GLU A 13 15.83 0.29 -12.79
C GLU A 13 14.77 0.79 -11.80
N ILE A 14 14.19 -0.11 -10.98
CA ILE A 14 13.24 0.25 -9.95
C ILE A 14 13.91 1.17 -8.91
N ASN A 15 15.12 0.84 -8.46
CA ASN A 15 15.85 1.63 -7.47
C ASN A 15 16.25 3.03 -7.97
N ASP A 16 16.41 3.19 -9.28
CA ASP A 16 16.71 4.47 -9.93
C ASP A 16 15.43 5.29 -10.25
N THR A 17 14.24 4.68 -10.07
CA THR A 17 12.95 5.31 -10.39
C THR A 17 12.35 5.99 -9.16
N ILE A 18 11.92 7.24 -9.33
CA ILE A 18 11.10 7.95 -8.33
C ILE A 18 9.63 7.61 -8.60
N ARG A 19 8.95 7.03 -7.62
CA ARG A 19 7.52 6.79 -7.67
C ARG A 19 6.90 6.92 -6.27
N TYR A 20 5.96 7.84 -6.16
CA TYR A 20 5.20 8.07 -4.95
C TYR A 20 4.00 7.14 -4.90
N THR A 21 3.63 6.72 -3.70
CA THR A 21 2.46 5.88 -3.47
C THR A 21 1.70 6.39 -2.25
N CYS A 22 0.38 6.24 -2.27
CA CYS A 22 -0.46 6.70 -1.17
C CYS A 22 -1.58 5.71 -0.91
N TRP A 23 -1.86 5.49 0.37
CA TRP A 23 -3.03 4.78 0.86
C TRP A 23 -3.92 5.79 1.57
N THR A 24 -5.18 5.85 1.16
CA THR A 24 -6.21 6.67 1.79
C THR A 24 -7.35 5.81 2.24
N VAL A 25 -7.80 6.04 3.46
CA VAL A 25 -8.87 5.27 4.09
C VAL A 25 -10.05 6.19 4.38
N TYR A 26 -11.22 5.72 4.05
CA TYR A 26 -12.46 6.48 4.17
C TYR A 26 -13.48 5.70 4.98
N ARG A 27 -14.27 6.45 5.72
CA ARG A 27 -15.53 6.01 6.30
C ARG A 27 -16.68 6.43 5.38
N ARG A 28 -17.70 5.58 5.28
CA ARG A 28 -18.94 5.89 4.60
C ARG A 28 -19.73 6.95 5.36
N THR A 29 -20.23 7.98 4.66
CA THR A 29 -21.07 9.04 5.27
C THR A 29 -22.55 8.64 5.38
N GLY A 30 -23.00 7.64 4.60
CA GLY A 30 -24.39 7.30 4.43
C GLY A 30 -25.15 8.20 3.44
N SER A 31 -24.47 9.14 2.79
CA SER A 31 -25.06 9.92 1.69
C SER A 31 -25.34 9.01 0.49
N PRO A 32 -26.52 9.12 -0.16
CA PRO A 32 -26.83 8.30 -1.32
C PRO A 32 -25.92 8.67 -2.50
N LEU A 33 -25.45 7.66 -3.23
CA LEU A 33 -24.66 7.86 -4.43
C LEU A 33 -25.53 8.37 -5.60
N PRO A 34 -25.00 9.27 -6.45
CA PRO A 34 -25.65 9.65 -7.70
C PRO A 34 -25.80 8.47 -8.65
N HIS A 35 -26.82 8.54 -9.50
CA HIS A 35 -26.95 7.59 -10.61
C HIS A 35 -25.74 7.73 -11.55
N GLY A 36 -25.08 6.62 -11.86
CA GLY A 36 -23.91 6.62 -12.73
C GLY A 36 -22.56 6.65 -12.01
N ALA A 37 -22.53 6.67 -10.67
CA ALA A 37 -21.30 6.71 -9.88
C ALA A 37 -20.27 5.62 -10.26
N GLN A 38 -20.72 4.43 -10.65
CA GLN A 38 -19.83 3.37 -11.16
C GLN A 38 -19.14 3.76 -12.47
N ALA A 39 -19.89 4.35 -13.40
CA ALA A 39 -19.34 4.77 -14.68
C ALA A 39 -18.41 5.98 -14.53
N ASP A 40 -18.74 6.92 -13.64
CA ASP A 40 -17.90 8.06 -13.29
C ASP A 40 -16.56 7.59 -12.68
N LEU A 41 -16.60 6.64 -11.74
CA LEU A 41 -15.40 6.06 -11.14
C LEU A 41 -14.53 5.33 -12.17
N ALA A 42 -15.15 4.55 -13.06
CA ALA A 42 -14.43 3.85 -14.13
C ALA A 42 -13.76 4.83 -15.12
N ALA A 43 -14.46 5.91 -15.47
CA ALA A 43 -13.90 6.98 -16.31
C ALA A 43 -12.73 7.69 -15.63
N LEU A 44 -12.85 7.99 -14.33
CA LEU A 44 -11.76 8.56 -13.54
C LEU A 44 -10.53 7.64 -13.51
N GLN A 45 -10.71 6.33 -13.29
CA GLN A 45 -9.61 5.36 -13.32
C GLN A 45 -8.89 5.35 -14.67
N ALA A 46 -9.65 5.32 -15.78
CA ALA A 46 -9.07 5.30 -17.12
C ALA A 46 -8.29 6.60 -17.42
N ASP A 47 -8.81 7.75 -17.02
CA ASP A 47 -8.17 9.04 -17.25
C ASP A 47 -6.89 9.20 -16.39
N LEU A 48 -6.90 8.73 -15.15
CA LEU A 48 -5.71 8.70 -14.29
C LEU A 48 -4.64 7.77 -14.86
N ALA A 49 -5.01 6.59 -15.33
CA ALA A 49 -4.07 5.64 -15.94
C ALA A 49 -3.40 6.21 -17.20
N ALA A 50 -4.13 6.99 -18.01
CA ALA A 50 -3.56 7.68 -19.18
C ALA A 50 -2.51 8.74 -18.82
N GLN A 51 -2.44 9.17 -17.55
CA GLN A 51 -1.51 10.14 -16.99
C GLN A 51 -0.40 9.49 -16.12
N ASP A 52 -0.21 8.18 -16.24
CA ASP A 52 0.70 7.38 -15.41
C ASP A 52 0.37 7.47 -13.90
N VAL A 53 -0.89 7.66 -13.56
CA VAL A 53 -1.39 7.52 -12.19
C VAL A 53 -2.17 6.22 -12.09
N GLU A 54 -1.61 5.25 -11.40
CA GLU A 54 -2.22 3.92 -11.27
C GLU A 54 -2.96 3.78 -9.95
N ILE A 55 -4.25 3.46 -10.01
CA ILE A 55 -5.00 2.96 -8.86
C ILE A 55 -4.75 1.46 -8.79
N ARG A 56 -3.86 1.04 -7.87
CA ARG A 56 -3.54 -0.38 -7.67
C ARG A 56 -4.74 -1.16 -7.18
N GLY A 57 -5.60 -0.55 -6.39
CA GLY A 57 -6.85 -1.18 -5.96
C GLY A 57 -7.71 -0.31 -5.09
N PHE A 58 -8.98 -0.69 -5.05
CA PHE A 58 -9.94 -0.35 -4.01
C PHE A 58 -10.10 -1.57 -3.12
N TYR A 59 -10.22 -1.35 -1.82
CA TYR A 59 -10.28 -2.43 -0.85
C TYR A 59 -11.40 -2.18 0.14
N ASP A 60 -12.27 -3.18 0.31
CA ASP A 60 -13.27 -3.22 1.36
C ASP A 60 -12.57 -3.53 2.69
N VAL A 61 -12.49 -2.54 3.57
CA VAL A 61 -11.93 -2.65 4.92
C VAL A 61 -13.02 -2.66 6.00
N SER A 62 -14.28 -2.69 5.60
CA SER A 62 -15.41 -2.80 6.52
C SER A 62 -15.33 -4.07 7.35
N ALA A 63 -15.91 -4.07 8.53
CA ALA A 63 -15.83 -5.14 9.52
C ALA A 63 -14.42 -5.45 10.08
N MET A 64 -13.34 -5.02 9.42
CA MET A 64 -11.97 -5.13 9.96
C MET A 64 -11.69 -4.03 11.00
N ARG A 65 -12.33 -2.86 10.80
CA ARG A 65 -12.29 -1.73 11.73
C ARG A 65 -13.67 -1.10 11.83
N GLY A 66 -13.95 -0.48 12.99
CA GLY A 66 -15.23 0.22 13.20
C GLY A 66 -15.27 1.65 12.66
N ASP A 67 -14.13 2.17 12.18
CA ASP A 67 -13.94 3.55 11.76
C ASP A 67 -13.58 3.69 10.26
N ALA A 68 -13.69 2.61 9.48
CA ALA A 68 -13.27 2.58 8.08
C ALA A 68 -14.09 1.60 7.26
N ASP A 69 -14.38 1.96 6.00
CA ASP A 69 -15.13 1.15 5.07
C ASP A 69 -14.35 0.91 3.77
N LEU A 70 -13.75 1.94 3.17
CA LEU A 70 -13.03 1.87 1.91
C LEU A 70 -11.59 2.32 2.06
N MET A 71 -10.64 1.55 1.51
CA MET A 71 -9.27 2.00 1.31
C MET A 71 -8.96 2.08 -0.18
N VAL A 72 -8.24 3.12 -0.59
CA VAL A 72 -7.75 3.32 -1.95
C VAL A 72 -6.24 3.37 -1.93
N TRP A 73 -5.61 2.55 -2.78
CA TRP A 73 -4.17 2.54 -2.98
C TRP A 73 -3.84 3.00 -4.41
N LEU A 74 -3.05 4.05 -4.53
CA LEU A 74 -2.61 4.56 -5.83
C LEU A 74 -1.14 4.98 -5.81
N HIS A 75 -0.53 5.07 -6.99
CA HIS A 75 0.84 5.53 -7.14
C HIS A 75 1.07 6.29 -8.46
N ALA A 76 2.06 7.18 -8.46
CA ALA A 76 2.41 8.02 -9.60
C ALA A 76 3.88 8.47 -9.56
N PRO A 77 4.46 8.95 -10.69
CA PRO A 77 5.82 9.49 -10.73
C PRO A 77 6.04 10.73 -9.85
N ALA A 78 5.01 11.55 -9.64
CA ALA A 78 5.12 12.79 -8.87
C ALA A 78 4.08 12.87 -7.74
N ALA A 79 4.46 13.50 -6.63
CA ALA A 79 3.58 13.67 -5.47
C ALA A 79 2.33 14.50 -5.81
N GLU A 80 2.49 15.51 -6.67
CA GLU A 80 1.41 16.39 -7.13
C GLU A 80 0.35 15.61 -7.92
N GLN A 81 0.75 14.60 -8.70
CA GLN A 81 -0.19 13.72 -9.41
C GLN A 81 -1.00 12.88 -8.44
N VAL A 82 -0.35 12.35 -7.37
CA VAL A 82 -1.05 11.63 -6.29
C VAL A 82 -2.06 12.54 -5.61
N GLN A 83 -1.67 13.77 -5.26
CA GLN A 83 -2.56 14.75 -4.63
C GLN A 83 -3.74 15.12 -5.54
N ASP A 84 -3.48 15.30 -6.84
CA ASP A 84 -4.53 15.63 -7.80
C ASP A 84 -5.53 14.48 -7.97
N ALA A 85 -5.03 13.25 -8.11
CA ALA A 85 -5.87 12.07 -8.21
C ALA A 85 -6.80 11.91 -7.00
N LEU A 86 -6.29 12.12 -5.78
CA LEU A 86 -7.10 12.05 -4.56
C LEU A 86 -8.10 13.20 -4.44
N ARG A 87 -7.76 14.41 -4.90
CA ARG A 87 -8.73 15.51 -5.00
C ARG A 87 -9.84 15.21 -6.00
N ARG A 88 -9.50 14.61 -7.14
CA ARG A 88 -10.46 14.22 -8.18
C ARG A 88 -11.39 13.11 -7.68
N LEU A 89 -10.83 12.10 -7.00
CA LEU A 89 -11.63 11.04 -6.37
C LEU A 89 -12.66 11.62 -5.37
N ARG A 90 -12.25 12.58 -4.54
CA ARG A 90 -13.16 13.23 -3.59
C ARG A 90 -14.19 14.16 -4.24
N ARG A 91 -13.99 14.55 -5.47
CA ARG A 91 -14.92 15.37 -6.25
C ARG A 91 -15.78 14.55 -7.23
N SER A 92 -15.47 13.27 -7.40
CA SER A 92 -16.25 12.35 -8.21
C SER A 92 -17.57 11.99 -7.52
N ASP A 93 -18.43 11.28 -8.20
CA ASP A 93 -19.75 10.88 -7.70
C ASP A 93 -19.68 10.05 -6.41
N ILE A 94 -18.65 9.23 -6.23
CA ILE A 94 -18.48 8.49 -4.96
C ILE A 94 -18.02 9.40 -3.80
N GLY A 95 -17.44 10.55 -4.11
CA GLY A 95 -16.86 11.45 -3.10
C GLY A 95 -17.88 11.97 -2.08
N VAL A 96 -19.17 12.06 -2.43
CA VAL A 96 -20.24 12.49 -1.50
C VAL A 96 -20.43 11.51 -0.34
N ALA A 97 -20.10 10.24 -0.56
CA ALA A 97 -20.22 9.18 0.42
C ALA A 97 -18.91 8.95 1.22
N LEU A 98 -17.85 9.73 1.00
CA LEU A 98 -16.52 9.50 1.56
C LEU A 98 -16.14 10.56 2.61
N GLU A 99 -15.85 10.09 3.82
CA GLU A 99 -15.19 10.87 4.86
C GLU A 99 -13.79 10.30 5.11
N LEU A 100 -12.75 11.14 4.91
CA LEU A 100 -11.37 10.72 5.10
C LEU A 100 -11.07 10.45 6.57
N THR A 101 -10.58 9.27 6.90
CA THR A 101 -10.18 8.87 8.27
C THR A 101 -8.68 8.75 8.43
N TRP A 102 -7.96 8.33 7.38
CA TRP A 102 -6.50 8.19 7.43
C TRP A 102 -5.89 8.31 6.04
N SER A 103 -4.66 8.78 5.98
CA SER A 103 -3.88 8.85 4.76
C SER A 103 -2.40 8.74 5.07
N ALA A 104 -1.65 7.99 4.26
CA ALA A 104 -0.21 7.95 4.33
C ALA A 104 0.40 7.88 2.94
N MET A 105 1.37 8.76 2.69
CA MET A 105 2.16 8.79 1.47
C MET A 105 3.56 8.29 1.73
N GLY A 106 4.11 7.55 0.78
CA GLY A 106 5.49 7.12 0.79
C GLY A 106 6.10 7.13 -0.60
N LEU A 107 7.38 6.89 -0.70
CA LEU A 107 8.06 6.66 -1.96
C LEU A 107 9.09 5.55 -1.82
N HIS A 108 9.35 4.85 -2.92
CA HIS A 108 10.38 3.83 -2.92
C HIS A 108 11.77 4.44 -2.75
N ARG A 109 12.55 3.85 -1.86
CA ARG A 109 13.99 4.05 -1.71
C ARG A 109 14.68 2.70 -1.62
N PRO A 110 15.87 2.53 -2.21
CA PRO A 110 16.62 1.28 -2.14
C PRO A 110 16.79 0.81 -0.70
N ALA A 111 16.55 -0.47 -0.45
CA ALA A 111 16.77 -1.06 0.85
C ALA A 111 18.27 -1.00 1.21
N GLU A 112 18.56 -0.66 2.46
CA GLU A 112 19.92 -0.38 2.95
C GLU A 112 20.88 -1.54 2.73
N PHE A 113 20.44 -2.77 3.03
CA PHE A 113 21.31 -3.95 3.00
C PHE A 113 20.93 -4.98 1.93
N ASN A 114 19.83 -4.79 1.21
CA ASN A 114 19.38 -5.70 0.14
C ASN A 114 18.74 -4.93 -1.01
N LYS A 115 19.55 -4.41 -1.91
CA LYS A 115 19.09 -3.66 -3.09
C LYS A 115 18.25 -4.47 -4.08
N GLY A 116 18.22 -5.79 -3.94
CA GLY A 116 17.33 -6.67 -4.72
C GLY A 116 15.90 -6.72 -4.18
N HIS A 117 15.67 -6.25 -2.95
CA HIS A 117 14.35 -6.19 -2.35
C HIS A 117 13.65 -4.90 -2.79
N VAL A 118 12.74 -5.03 -3.73
CA VAL A 118 11.98 -3.92 -4.33
C VAL A 118 10.48 -4.14 -4.12
N PRO A 119 9.67 -3.07 -4.04
CA PRO A 119 8.22 -3.21 -3.87
C PRO A 119 7.57 -3.94 -5.04
N ALA A 120 6.65 -4.84 -4.75
CA ALA A 120 5.97 -5.65 -5.76
C ALA A 120 5.20 -4.79 -6.77
N PHE A 121 4.58 -3.67 -6.33
CA PHE A 121 3.84 -2.77 -7.21
C PHE A 121 4.74 -2.09 -8.27
N MET A 122 6.03 -1.90 -8.00
CA MET A 122 7.00 -1.38 -8.98
C MET A 122 7.64 -2.48 -9.82
N ALA A 123 7.59 -3.73 -9.36
CA ALA A 123 8.14 -4.88 -10.07
C ALA A 123 7.19 -5.48 -11.12
N GLY A 124 6.09 -4.79 -11.46
CA GLY A 124 5.08 -5.27 -12.41
C GLY A 124 4.37 -6.54 -11.94
N LYS A 125 4.21 -6.69 -10.63
CA LYS A 125 3.39 -7.77 -10.05
C LYS A 125 1.94 -7.31 -9.98
N ASP A 126 1.04 -8.17 -10.44
CA ASP A 126 -0.40 -7.93 -10.29
C ASP A 126 -0.80 -7.86 -8.81
N PRO A 127 -1.79 -7.01 -8.44
CA PRO A 127 -2.31 -6.98 -7.09
C PRO A 127 -3.03 -8.28 -6.73
N LEU A 128 -2.88 -8.71 -5.48
CA LEU A 128 -3.54 -9.90 -4.96
C LEU A 128 -4.90 -9.56 -4.30
N GLU A 129 -5.61 -10.59 -3.85
CA GLU A 129 -6.99 -10.49 -3.33
C GLU A 129 -7.09 -9.63 -2.06
N TRP A 130 -6.13 -9.77 -1.14
CA TRP A 130 -6.11 -9.07 0.13
C TRP A 130 -4.89 -8.15 0.25
N VAL A 131 -5.07 -7.06 0.96
CA VAL A 131 -3.96 -6.20 1.39
C VAL A 131 -4.07 -5.88 2.87
N THR A 132 -2.92 -5.89 3.55
CA THR A 132 -2.76 -5.34 4.91
C THR A 132 -1.77 -4.20 4.87
N VAL A 133 -2.21 -2.99 5.20
CA VAL A 133 -1.40 -1.78 5.21
C VAL A 133 -1.19 -1.31 6.65
N TYR A 134 0.04 -1.00 6.99
CA TYR A 134 0.38 -0.41 8.28
C TYR A 134 1.67 0.41 8.21
N PRO A 135 1.76 1.49 9.00
CA PRO A 135 2.99 2.23 9.16
C PRO A 135 3.88 1.58 10.23
N PHE A 136 5.17 1.90 10.22
CA PHE A 136 5.99 1.69 11.41
C PHE A 136 7.05 2.78 11.59
N VAL A 137 7.45 2.94 12.85
CA VAL A 137 8.52 3.85 13.27
C VAL A 137 9.54 3.03 14.06
N ARG A 138 10.80 3.19 13.73
CA ARG A 138 11.91 2.51 14.41
C ARG A 138 12.11 3.05 15.83
N SER A 139 12.76 2.26 16.68
CA SER A 139 13.23 2.76 17.98
C SER A 139 14.28 3.86 17.80
N TYR A 140 14.46 4.72 18.78
CA TYR A 140 15.43 5.82 18.72
C TYR A 140 16.86 5.34 18.50
N GLU A 141 17.20 4.15 18.99
CA GLU A 141 18.53 3.55 18.87
C GLU A 141 18.80 2.96 17.49
N TRP A 142 17.75 2.58 16.73
CA TRP A 142 17.90 1.81 15.50
C TRP A 142 18.93 2.39 14.53
N TYR A 143 18.81 3.67 14.21
CA TYR A 143 19.70 4.35 13.26
C TYR A 143 21.08 4.69 13.84
N LEU A 144 21.26 4.52 15.16
CA LEU A 144 22.53 4.71 15.88
C LEU A 144 23.30 3.40 16.10
N LEU A 145 22.66 2.27 15.83
CA LEU A 145 23.33 0.96 15.90
C LEU A 145 24.37 0.84 14.79
N PRO A 146 25.45 0.08 15.04
CA PRO A 146 26.39 -0.31 13.99
C PRO A 146 25.69 -1.01 12.81
N ASP A 147 26.14 -0.74 11.59
CA ASP A 147 25.58 -1.33 10.37
C ASP A 147 25.53 -2.87 10.41
N GLU A 148 26.52 -3.49 11.02
CA GLU A 148 26.61 -4.95 11.14
C GLU A 148 25.46 -5.53 11.98
N GLU A 149 25.10 -4.87 13.09
CA GLU A 149 24.01 -5.29 13.95
C GLU A 149 22.66 -5.14 13.25
N ARG A 150 22.42 -3.99 12.60
CA ARG A 150 21.21 -3.77 11.81
C ARG A 150 21.07 -4.78 10.68
N ARG A 151 22.18 -5.04 9.97
CA ARG A 151 22.22 -6.03 8.88
C ARG A 151 21.88 -7.43 9.40
N ALA A 152 22.46 -7.86 10.52
CA ALA A 152 22.21 -9.17 11.10
C ALA A 152 20.72 -9.37 11.44
N MET A 153 20.11 -8.39 12.09
CA MET A 153 18.68 -8.43 12.43
C MET A 153 17.77 -8.43 11.19
N LEU A 154 18.13 -7.67 10.15
CA LEU A 154 17.33 -7.66 8.92
C LEU A 154 17.52 -8.91 8.06
N VAL A 155 18.69 -9.55 8.12
CA VAL A 155 18.92 -10.86 7.48
C VAL A 155 18.08 -11.93 8.18
N GLU A 156 18.09 -11.99 9.53
CA GLU A 156 17.23 -12.90 10.29
C GLU A 156 15.77 -12.71 9.92
N HIS A 157 15.27 -11.47 10.00
CA HIS A 157 13.90 -11.12 9.63
C HIS A 157 13.54 -11.53 8.20
N GLY A 158 14.42 -11.24 7.23
CA GLY A 158 14.22 -11.61 5.83
C GLY A 158 14.25 -13.12 5.59
N MET A 159 15.05 -13.88 6.36
CA MET A 159 15.04 -15.35 6.28
C MET A 159 13.73 -15.93 6.77
N MET A 160 13.20 -15.45 7.88
CA MET A 160 11.89 -15.86 8.40
C MET A 160 10.77 -15.54 7.39
N GLY A 161 10.85 -14.40 6.69
CA GLY A 161 9.87 -14.02 5.66
C GLY A 161 9.86 -14.91 4.42
N ARG A 162 10.94 -15.65 4.13
CA ARG A 162 11.02 -16.54 2.95
C ARG A 162 10.05 -17.70 2.97
N ASP A 163 9.59 -18.10 4.15
CA ASP A 163 8.62 -19.17 4.32
C ASP A 163 7.23 -18.80 3.77
N TYR A 164 7.02 -17.51 3.46
CA TYR A 164 5.74 -16.94 3.01
C TYR A 164 5.83 -16.39 1.58
N GLY A 165 6.26 -17.22 0.65
CA GLY A 165 6.51 -16.84 -0.75
C GLY A 165 5.27 -16.40 -1.53
N GLY A 166 4.06 -16.68 -1.03
CA GLY A 166 2.78 -16.21 -1.59
C GLY A 166 2.45 -14.75 -1.25
N ILE A 167 3.17 -14.14 -0.29
CA ILE A 167 2.92 -12.76 0.13
C ILE A 167 3.80 -11.78 -0.63
N LEU A 168 3.18 -10.79 -1.27
CA LEU A 168 3.87 -9.68 -1.91
C LEU A 168 4.13 -8.57 -0.89
N SER A 169 5.39 -8.19 -0.74
CA SER A 169 5.78 -7.11 0.17
C SER A 169 6.03 -5.80 -0.59
N ASN A 170 5.46 -4.72 -0.05
CA ASN A 170 5.65 -3.37 -0.56
C ASN A 170 6.04 -2.48 0.62
N THR A 171 7.33 -2.20 0.77
CA THR A 171 7.86 -1.31 1.80
C THR A 171 8.34 -0.03 1.18
N VAL A 172 7.87 1.10 1.69
CA VAL A 172 8.24 2.42 1.19
C VAL A 172 8.63 3.35 2.33
N ALA A 173 9.52 4.30 2.04
CA ALA A 173 9.92 5.35 2.97
C ALA A 173 8.85 6.46 3.03
N ALA A 174 8.56 6.94 4.23
CA ALA A 174 7.58 8.00 4.50
C ALA A 174 8.17 9.18 5.30
N PHE A 175 9.48 9.19 5.51
CA PHE A 175 10.18 10.26 6.24
C PHE A 175 9.82 11.64 5.69
N ALA A 176 9.42 12.54 6.57
CA ALA A 176 8.99 13.91 6.25
C ALA A 176 7.73 14.03 5.37
N LEU A 177 7.07 12.92 5.03
CA LEU A 177 5.80 12.92 4.29
C LEU A 177 4.58 12.82 5.21
N GLY A 178 4.79 12.61 6.49
CA GLY A 178 3.79 12.48 7.55
C GLY A 178 4.48 12.12 8.86
N ASP A 179 3.73 11.50 9.77
CA ASP A 179 4.20 11.16 11.12
C ASP A 179 5.01 9.85 11.17
N TYR A 180 5.08 9.11 10.07
CA TYR A 180 5.70 7.79 10.03
C TYR A 180 7.04 7.80 9.28
N GLU A 181 7.86 6.78 9.53
CA GLU A 181 9.13 6.57 8.82
C GLU A 181 8.95 5.63 7.62
N TRP A 182 8.11 4.61 7.78
CA TRP A 182 7.89 3.55 6.81
C TRP A 182 6.41 3.19 6.72
N ILE A 183 5.99 2.81 5.51
CA ILE A 183 4.68 2.18 5.27
C ILE A 183 4.91 0.82 4.63
N LEU A 184 4.23 -0.20 5.14
CA LEU A 184 4.17 -1.52 4.53
C LEU A 184 2.78 -1.79 3.98
N ALA A 185 2.74 -2.41 2.80
CA ALA A 185 1.54 -3.04 2.27
C ALA A 185 1.89 -4.49 1.89
N LEU A 186 1.26 -5.43 2.58
CA LEU A 186 1.41 -6.86 2.35
C LEU A 186 0.19 -7.35 1.58
N GLU A 187 0.41 -7.93 0.39
CA GLU A 187 -0.67 -8.49 -0.41
C GLU A 187 -0.62 -10.01 -0.38
N SER A 188 -1.76 -10.67 -0.32
CA SER A 188 -1.89 -12.13 -0.34
C SER A 188 -3.22 -12.56 -0.97
N ASP A 189 -3.28 -13.75 -1.54
CA ASP A 189 -4.54 -14.35 -1.97
C ASP A 189 -5.28 -15.00 -0.78
N GLU A 190 -4.52 -15.41 0.25
CA GLU A 190 -5.04 -16.04 1.44
C GLU A 190 -4.72 -15.20 2.69
N LEU A 191 -5.72 -14.55 3.26
CA LEU A 191 -5.53 -13.63 4.39
C LEU A 191 -4.89 -14.30 5.62
N HIS A 192 -5.18 -15.58 5.87
CA HIS A 192 -4.62 -16.30 7.02
C HIS A 192 -3.09 -16.43 6.93
N GLU A 193 -2.50 -16.53 5.72
CA GLU A 193 -1.04 -16.56 5.54
C GLU A 193 -0.40 -15.25 6.04
N THR A 194 -1.06 -14.10 5.80
CA THR A 194 -0.58 -12.81 6.35
C THR A 194 -0.59 -12.81 7.87
N VAL A 195 -1.62 -13.40 8.50
CA VAL A 195 -1.70 -13.54 9.97
C VAL A 195 -0.55 -14.43 10.49
N ASP A 196 -0.31 -15.56 9.83
CA ASP A 196 0.74 -16.51 10.24
C ASP A 196 2.13 -15.90 10.07
N MET A 197 2.39 -15.21 8.95
CA MET A 197 3.63 -14.47 8.74
C MET A 197 3.85 -13.40 9.81
N MET A 198 2.85 -12.57 10.09
CA MET A 198 2.96 -11.51 11.09
C MET A 198 3.23 -12.07 12.48
N ARG A 199 2.60 -13.19 12.86
CA ARG A 199 2.86 -13.89 14.14
C ARG A 199 4.29 -14.41 14.18
N HIS A 200 4.75 -15.08 13.13
CA HIS A 200 6.11 -15.63 13.04
C HIS A 200 7.17 -14.51 13.17
N LEU A 201 7.03 -13.45 12.40
CA LEU A 201 7.97 -12.33 12.39
C LEU A 201 8.03 -11.54 13.71
N ARG A 202 7.05 -11.69 14.61
CA ARG A 202 7.12 -11.14 15.98
C ARG A 202 8.29 -11.74 16.79
N GLY A 203 8.78 -12.92 16.42
CA GLY A 203 9.94 -13.57 17.06
C GLY A 203 11.30 -13.02 16.62
N SER A 204 11.38 -12.17 15.59
CA SER A 204 12.66 -11.65 15.08
C SER A 204 13.27 -10.58 16.01
N GLN A 205 14.60 -10.49 16.05
CA GLN A 205 15.30 -9.47 16.85
C GLN A 205 14.99 -8.04 16.37
N ALA A 206 14.73 -7.84 15.08
CA ALA A 206 14.34 -6.55 14.53
C ALA A 206 13.08 -5.97 15.19
N ARG A 207 12.23 -6.81 15.79
CA ARG A 207 11.03 -6.40 16.53
C ARG A 207 11.34 -5.50 17.72
N ARG A 208 12.48 -5.65 18.37
CA ARG A 208 12.90 -4.82 19.52
C ARG A 208 13.06 -3.35 19.13
N HIS A 209 13.25 -3.10 17.83
CA HIS A 209 13.49 -1.77 17.28
C HIS A 209 12.28 -1.25 16.48
N VAL A 210 11.07 -1.58 16.89
CA VAL A 210 9.84 -1.00 16.39
C VAL A 210 9.14 -0.32 17.55
N ARG A 211 9.02 1.01 17.47
CA ARG A 211 8.40 1.85 18.50
C ARG A 211 6.90 2.02 18.26
N GLU A 212 6.51 2.13 17.01
CA GLU A 212 5.13 2.34 16.59
C GLU A 212 4.81 1.50 15.34
N GLU A 213 3.62 0.92 15.30
CA GLU A 213 3.21 0.00 14.24
C GLU A 213 1.68 0.01 14.05
N ILE A 214 1.04 1.13 14.26
CA ILE A 214 -0.40 1.33 14.10
C ILE A 214 -0.70 2.60 13.32
N PRO A 215 -1.89 2.69 12.67
CA PRO A 215 -2.97 1.71 12.60
C PRO A 215 -2.74 0.60 11.56
N PHE A 216 -3.50 -0.50 11.65
CA PHE A 216 -3.59 -1.52 10.61
C PHE A 216 -4.88 -1.34 9.82
N TYR A 217 -4.78 -1.41 8.50
CA TYR A 217 -5.91 -1.48 7.58
C TYR A 217 -5.79 -2.71 6.71
N THR A 218 -6.73 -3.62 6.87
CA THR A 218 -6.79 -4.85 6.07
C THR A 218 -8.08 -4.85 5.28
N GLY A 219 -8.00 -5.16 3.99
CA GLY A 219 -9.16 -5.17 3.13
C GLY A 219 -9.05 -6.13 1.96
N ARG A 220 -10.21 -6.55 1.46
CA ARG A 220 -10.35 -7.35 0.26
C ARG A 220 -10.47 -6.43 -0.95
N ARG A 221 -9.74 -6.75 -2.01
CA ARG A 221 -9.78 -6.01 -3.27
C ARG A 221 -11.17 -6.09 -3.90
N ILE A 222 -11.69 -4.96 -4.33
CA ILE A 222 -12.98 -4.82 -5.02
C ILE A 222 -12.84 -3.98 -6.29
N ASP A 223 -13.74 -4.16 -7.23
CA ASP A 223 -13.84 -3.35 -8.44
C ASP A 223 -14.76 -2.12 -8.24
N ALA A 224 -14.96 -1.34 -9.30
CA ALA A 224 -15.82 -0.15 -9.26
C ALA A 224 -17.27 -0.47 -8.88
N ALA A 225 -17.79 -1.64 -9.25
CA ALA A 225 -19.13 -2.07 -8.86
C ALA A 225 -19.18 -2.38 -7.36
N GLY A 226 -18.16 -3.09 -6.85
CA GLY A 226 -18.02 -3.37 -5.41
C GLY A 226 -17.87 -2.08 -4.59
N VAL A 227 -17.19 -1.05 -5.09
CA VAL A 227 -17.11 0.26 -4.41
C VAL A 227 -18.49 0.89 -4.29
N VAL A 228 -19.29 0.87 -5.36
CA VAL A 228 -20.65 1.43 -5.32
C VAL A 228 -21.55 0.64 -4.38
N ASP A 229 -21.46 -0.70 -4.40
CA ASP A 229 -22.24 -1.56 -3.49
C ASP A 229 -21.86 -1.29 -2.01
N LEU A 230 -20.56 -1.18 -1.71
CA LEU A 230 -20.06 -0.88 -0.38
C LEU A 230 -20.55 0.47 0.16
N LEU A 231 -20.65 1.48 -0.70
CA LEU A 231 -20.99 2.85 -0.31
C LEU A 231 -22.50 3.16 -0.40
N SER A 232 -23.33 2.26 -0.95
CA SER A 232 -24.79 2.43 -1.13
C SER A 232 -25.65 2.23 0.12
#